data_75b7b96821e7e4dde01b8aec36d91957
#
_entry.id   75b7b96821e7e4dde01b8aec36d91957
#
_cell.length_a   1.000
_cell.length_b   1.000
_cell.length_c   1.000
_cell.angle_alpha   90.00
_cell.angle_beta   90.00
_cell.angle_gamma   90.00
#
_symmetry.space_group_name_H-M   'P 1'
#
loop_
_entity.id
_entity.type
_entity.pdbx_description
1 polymer ?
#
loop_
_entity_poly.entity_id
_entity_poly.type
_entity_poly.pdbx_seq_one_letter_code
_entity_poly.pdbx_strand_id
1 'polypeptide(L)'
;KEQNIEGSLEDIMTKLYEGISEEELPMALSNIEITSENVENYLGTSDIEFESALASESMVGSIAHSIVLVRAKEGQDIEALKKTIEENINPNKWICVTAENVVVKNKGNLILVIMANELAPKIEENFDKLS
;
A
#
# COMPACT_ATOMS: atom_id res chain seq x y z
N LYS A 1 -12.07 18.28 -8.95
CA LYS A 1 -12.41 17.42 -7.82
C LYS A 1 -12.11 15.97 -8.15
N GLU A 2 -11.33 15.33 -7.31
CA GLU A 2 -10.98 13.95 -7.56
C GLU A 2 -12.16 13.02 -7.34
N GLN A 3 -12.23 11.99 -8.17
CA GLN A 3 -13.26 10.98 -8.08
C GLN A 3 -12.73 9.79 -7.28
N ASN A 4 -13.55 9.26 -6.38
CA ASN A 4 -13.16 8.09 -5.60
C ASN A 4 -13.11 6.85 -6.49
N ILE A 5 -12.15 5.98 -6.20
CA ILE A 5 -12.00 4.73 -6.93
C ILE A 5 -12.94 3.70 -6.32
N GLU A 6 -13.83 3.15 -7.14
CA GLU A 6 -14.78 2.16 -6.69
C GLU A 6 -14.23 0.74 -6.79
N GLY A 7 -14.85 -0.17 -6.06
CA GLY A 7 -14.46 -1.57 -6.04
C GLY A 7 -13.84 -1.99 -4.73
N SER A 8 -13.68 -3.29 -4.54
CA SER A 8 -13.03 -3.81 -3.34
C SER A 8 -11.54 -3.54 -3.40
N LEU A 9 -10.90 -3.49 -2.24
CA LEU A 9 -9.45 -3.29 -2.20
C LEU A 9 -8.73 -4.46 -2.85
N GLU A 10 -9.27 -5.67 -2.77
CA GLU A 10 -8.68 -6.84 -3.44
C GLU A 10 -8.70 -6.67 -4.96
N ASP A 11 -9.80 -6.19 -5.53
CA ASP A 11 -9.89 -5.97 -6.97
C ASP A 11 -8.93 -4.88 -7.41
N ILE A 12 -8.84 -3.81 -6.63
CA ILE A 12 -7.92 -2.71 -6.94
C ILE A 12 -6.47 -3.20 -6.85
N MET A 13 -6.15 -3.98 -5.82
CA MET A 13 -4.81 -4.54 -5.66
C MET A 13 -4.42 -5.40 -6.86
N THR A 14 -5.36 -6.18 -7.38
CA THR A 14 -5.14 -6.98 -8.58
C THR A 14 -4.78 -6.09 -9.77
N LYS A 15 -5.46 -4.95 -9.91
CA LYS A 15 -5.18 -4.02 -11.00
C LYS A 15 -3.80 -3.39 -10.88
N LEU A 16 -3.30 -3.22 -9.67
CA LEU A 16 -1.96 -2.66 -9.47
C LEU A 16 -0.86 -3.57 -10.00
N TYR A 17 -1.13 -4.86 -10.09
CA TYR A 17 -0.16 -5.83 -10.59
C TYR A 17 -0.37 -6.19 -12.06
N GLU A 18 -1.30 -5.55 -12.75
CA GLU A 18 -1.54 -5.82 -14.16
C GLU A 18 -0.29 -5.54 -15.00
N GLY A 19 -0.02 -6.42 -15.95
CA GLY A 19 1.14 -6.27 -16.82
C GLY A 19 2.45 -6.75 -16.20
N ILE A 20 2.42 -7.22 -14.97
CA ILE A 20 3.61 -7.75 -14.30
C ILE A 20 3.55 -9.28 -14.42
N SER A 21 4.61 -9.88 -14.95
CA SER A 21 4.65 -11.33 -15.10
C SER A 21 4.83 -12.03 -13.75
N GLU A 22 4.38 -13.28 -13.67
CA GLU A 22 4.54 -14.06 -12.45
C GLU A 22 6.00 -14.19 -12.02
N GLU A 23 6.91 -14.21 -12.99
CA GLU A 23 8.34 -14.31 -12.71
C GLU A 23 8.88 -13.08 -12.01
N GLU A 24 8.26 -11.93 -12.22
CA GLU A 24 8.68 -10.68 -11.61
C GLU A 24 8.08 -10.47 -10.22
N LEU A 25 7.00 -11.18 -9.90
CA LEU A 25 6.33 -11.03 -8.61
C LEU A 25 7.20 -11.58 -7.46
N PRO A 26 7.16 -10.95 -6.29
CA PRO A 26 7.88 -11.49 -5.13
C PRO A 26 7.36 -12.87 -4.76
N MET A 27 8.26 -13.69 -4.24
CA MET A 27 7.88 -15.03 -3.78
C MET A 27 6.92 -14.93 -2.60
N ALA A 28 5.96 -15.87 -2.54
CA ALA A 28 5.01 -15.95 -1.44
C ALA A 28 4.24 -14.66 -1.20
N LEU A 29 3.87 -13.98 -2.28
CA LEU A 29 3.09 -12.74 -2.20
C LEU A 29 1.69 -13.05 -1.68
N SER A 30 1.26 -12.33 -0.65
CA SER A 30 -0.04 -12.56 -0.02
C SER A 30 -0.75 -11.26 0.26
N ASN A 31 -2.07 -11.28 0.15
CA ASN A 31 -2.91 -10.15 0.55
C ASN A 31 -3.34 -10.34 2.00
N ILE A 32 -3.22 -9.27 2.79
CA ILE A 32 -3.50 -9.33 4.22
C ILE A 32 -4.44 -8.17 4.55
N GLU A 33 -5.58 -8.51 5.14
CA GLU A 33 -6.51 -7.47 5.57
C GLU A 33 -5.92 -6.74 6.78
N ILE A 34 -5.90 -5.42 6.72
CA ILE A 34 -5.35 -4.61 7.81
C ILE A 34 -6.47 -4.25 8.78
N THR A 35 -6.24 -4.51 10.06
CA THR A 35 -7.19 -4.23 11.12
C THR A 35 -6.48 -3.41 12.20
N SER A 36 -7.22 -2.97 13.21
CA SER A 36 -6.63 -2.24 14.32
C SER A 36 -5.57 -3.06 15.08
N GLU A 37 -5.62 -4.38 14.93
CA GLU A 37 -4.67 -5.26 15.61
C GLU A 37 -3.32 -5.38 14.89
N ASN A 38 -3.31 -5.22 13.57
CA ASN A 38 -2.07 -5.40 12.79
C ASN A 38 -1.63 -4.15 12.02
N VAL A 39 -2.39 -3.06 12.10
CA VAL A 39 -2.11 -1.86 11.31
C VAL A 39 -0.71 -1.31 11.57
N GLU A 40 -0.22 -1.42 12.79
CA GLU A 40 1.10 -0.91 13.13
C GLU A 40 2.21 -1.60 12.33
N ASN A 41 2.04 -2.88 12.00
CA ASN A 41 3.02 -3.61 11.21
C ASN A 41 3.12 -3.10 9.78
N TYR A 42 2.07 -2.48 9.27
CA TYR A 42 2.00 -2.05 7.86
C TYR A 42 2.12 -0.56 7.68
N LEU A 43 1.57 0.23 8.60
CA LEU A 43 1.55 1.68 8.49
C LEU A 43 2.39 2.38 9.57
N GLY A 44 3.03 1.61 10.43
CA GLY A 44 3.97 2.15 11.40
C GLY A 44 3.35 2.74 12.65
N THR A 45 2.05 2.81 12.73
CA THR A 45 1.36 3.34 13.90
C THR A 45 0.00 2.68 14.06
N SER A 46 -0.43 2.53 15.31
CA SER A 46 -1.78 2.07 15.61
C SER A 46 -2.73 3.26 15.84
N ASP A 47 -2.18 4.47 15.87
CA ASP A 47 -2.96 5.69 16.11
C ASP A 47 -3.39 6.29 14.77
N ILE A 48 -4.22 5.56 14.04
CA ILE A 48 -4.65 5.93 12.71
C ILE A 48 -6.05 5.37 12.45
N GLU A 49 -6.89 6.16 11.80
CA GLU A 49 -8.24 5.73 11.45
C GLU A 49 -8.37 5.59 9.95
N PHE A 50 -9.21 4.63 9.52
CA PHE A 50 -9.50 4.40 8.11
C PHE A 50 -10.78 3.55 8.03
N GLU A 51 -11.40 3.51 6.84
CA GLU A 51 -12.57 2.66 6.64
C GLU A 51 -12.16 1.21 6.41
N SER A 52 -11.17 1.01 5.55
CA SER A 52 -10.66 -0.34 5.27
C SER A 52 -9.24 -0.20 4.72
N ALA A 53 -8.47 -1.28 4.82
CA ALA A 53 -7.11 -1.29 4.29
C ALA A 53 -6.70 -2.72 3.97
N LEU A 54 -5.84 -2.85 2.95
CA LEU A 54 -5.35 -4.15 2.50
C LEU A 54 -3.87 -4.02 2.16
N ALA A 55 -3.08 -4.99 2.61
CA ALA A 55 -1.66 -5.03 2.29
C ALA A 55 -1.37 -6.20 1.37
N SER A 56 -0.41 -6.01 0.47
CA SER A 56 0.14 -7.07 -0.35
C SER A 56 1.63 -7.12 -0.06
N GLU A 57 2.06 -8.19 0.59
CA GLU A 57 3.46 -8.34 1.00
C GLU A 57 3.96 -9.73 0.70
N SER A 58 5.30 -9.81 0.48
CA SER A 58 5.95 -11.10 0.39
C SER A 58 6.13 -11.66 1.81
N MET A 59 5.83 -12.93 1.97
CA MET A 59 6.03 -13.61 3.26
C MET A 59 7.51 -14.00 3.46
N VAL A 60 8.36 -13.74 2.47
CA VAL A 60 9.79 -14.00 2.57
C VAL A 60 10.46 -12.77 3.17
N GLY A 61 11.12 -12.93 4.33
CA GLY A 61 11.68 -11.81 5.08
C GLY A 61 12.86 -11.10 4.42
N SER A 62 13.43 -11.69 3.38
CA SER A 62 14.52 -11.06 2.63
C SER A 62 14.05 -10.28 1.41
N ILE A 63 12.75 -10.14 1.22
CA ILE A 63 12.18 -9.38 0.11
C ILE A 63 11.46 -8.15 0.67
N ALA A 64 11.97 -6.97 0.36
CA ALA A 64 11.39 -5.71 0.82
C ALA A 64 10.28 -5.31 -0.14
N HIS A 65 9.06 -5.77 0.13
CA HIS A 65 7.92 -5.49 -0.72
C HIS A 65 6.64 -5.38 0.12
N SER A 66 6.10 -4.18 0.18
CA SER A 66 4.83 -3.92 0.86
C SER A 66 4.04 -2.90 0.05
N ILE A 67 2.89 -3.30 -0.42
CA ILE A 67 1.96 -2.43 -1.13
C ILE A 67 0.70 -2.38 -0.30
N VAL A 68 0.33 -1.18 0.17
CA VAL A 68 -0.83 -1.02 1.03
C VAL A 68 -1.84 -0.09 0.38
N LEU A 69 -3.10 -0.51 0.37
CA LEU A 69 -4.21 0.33 -0.06
C LEU A 69 -5.01 0.68 1.20
N VAL A 70 -5.25 1.97 1.41
CA VAL A 70 -6.03 2.46 2.55
C VAL A 70 -7.20 3.26 2.00
N ARG A 71 -8.41 2.85 2.37
CA ARG A 71 -9.61 3.63 2.04
C ARG A 71 -9.99 4.45 3.25
N ALA A 72 -9.94 5.78 3.09
CA ALA A 72 -10.28 6.69 4.17
C ALA A 72 -11.77 6.71 4.42
N LYS A 73 -12.15 7.11 5.62
CA LYS A 73 -13.56 7.29 5.97
C LYS A 73 -14.10 8.52 5.24
N GLU A 74 -15.41 8.52 5.01
CA GLU A 74 -16.05 9.68 4.40
C GLU A 74 -15.82 10.91 5.28
N GLY A 75 -15.40 12.00 4.65
CA GLY A 75 -15.14 13.25 5.37
C GLY A 75 -13.78 13.30 6.06
N GLN A 76 -12.99 12.25 6.00
CA GLN A 76 -11.68 12.22 6.63
C GLN A 76 -10.69 13.10 5.86
N ASP A 77 -9.79 13.77 6.60
CA ASP A 77 -8.76 14.62 5.99
C ASP A 77 -7.68 13.73 5.36
N ILE A 78 -7.71 13.62 4.03
CA ILE A 78 -6.79 12.75 3.29
C ILE A 78 -5.34 13.21 3.41
N GLU A 79 -5.09 14.52 3.36
CA GLU A 79 -3.72 15.03 3.45
C GLU A 79 -3.11 14.74 4.82
N ALA A 80 -3.91 14.89 5.88
CA ALA A 80 -3.45 14.58 7.23
C ALA A 80 -3.17 13.10 7.38
N LEU A 81 -4.03 12.25 6.78
CA LEU A 81 -3.86 10.81 6.84
C LEU A 81 -2.59 10.38 6.11
N LYS A 82 -2.34 10.94 4.92
CA LYS A 82 -1.11 10.63 4.18
C LYS A 82 0.13 11.05 4.97
N LYS A 83 0.08 12.21 5.59
CA LYS A 83 1.21 12.70 6.38
C LYS A 83 1.49 11.78 7.56
N THR A 84 0.46 11.34 8.25
CA THR A 84 0.60 10.39 9.36
C THR A 84 1.29 9.12 8.90
N ILE A 85 0.86 8.60 7.74
CA ILE A 85 1.46 7.39 7.18
C ILE A 85 2.94 7.64 6.85
N GLU A 86 3.24 8.73 6.15
CA GLU A 86 4.61 9.04 5.76
C GLU A 86 5.55 9.17 6.95
N GLU A 87 5.06 9.69 8.06
CA GLU A 87 5.88 9.91 9.25
C GLU A 87 6.14 8.64 10.04
N ASN A 88 5.32 7.61 9.85
CA ASN A 88 5.36 6.42 10.69
C ASN A 88 5.81 5.15 9.98
N ILE A 89 5.67 5.06 8.65
CA ILE A 89 6.11 3.86 7.94
C ILE A 89 7.61 3.69 8.04
N ASN A 90 8.05 2.43 8.01
CA ASN A 90 9.48 2.12 8.20
C ASN A 90 9.98 1.27 7.03
N PRO A 91 10.70 1.87 6.06
CA PRO A 91 11.25 1.11 4.93
C PRO A 91 12.34 0.12 5.35
N ASN A 92 12.79 0.19 6.60
CA ASN A 92 13.77 -0.74 7.15
C ASN A 92 13.14 -1.80 8.05
N LYS A 93 11.82 -2.01 7.95
CA LYS A 93 11.15 -2.99 8.82
C LYS A 93 11.60 -4.42 8.55
N TRP A 94 12.17 -4.68 7.38
CA TRP A 94 12.79 -5.97 7.08
C TRP A 94 14.22 -5.97 7.63
N ILE A 95 14.56 -7.02 8.35
CA ILE A 95 15.84 -7.06 9.06
C ILE A 95 17.03 -7.08 8.10
N CYS A 96 16.91 -7.82 7.00
CA CYS A 96 18.03 -8.07 6.08
C CYS A 96 18.05 -7.13 4.87
N VAL A 97 16.95 -6.42 4.60
CA VAL A 97 16.83 -5.59 3.40
C VAL A 97 16.08 -4.32 3.71
N THR A 98 16.22 -3.34 2.82
CA THR A 98 15.55 -2.06 2.92
C THR A 98 14.80 -1.78 1.63
N ALA A 99 13.60 -1.23 1.71
CA ALA A 99 12.86 -0.80 0.53
C ALA A 99 13.53 0.45 -0.03
N GLU A 100 13.84 0.42 -1.34
CA GLU A 100 14.52 1.53 -1.99
C GLU A 100 13.56 2.63 -2.43
N ASN A 101 12.30 2.28 -2.63
CA ASN A 101 11.28 3.22 -3.08
C ASN A 101 10.17 3.30 -2.06
N VAL A 102 9.86 4.52 -1.62
CA VAL A 102 8.77 4.78 -0.70
C VAL A 102 7.86 5.82 -1.34
N VAL A 103 6.60 5.45 -1.58
CA VAL A 103 5.64 6.33 -2.24
C VAL A 103 4.36 6.34 -1.41
N VAL A 104 3.84 7.54 -1.13
CA VAL A 104 2.52 7.69 -0.49
C VAL A 104 1.75 8.69 -1.35
N LYS A 105 0.67 8.23 -1.98
CA LYS A 105 -0.14 9.08 -2.84
C LYS A 105 -1.60 8.65 -2.75
N ASN A 106 -2.51 9.43 -3.30
CA ASN A 106 -3.93 9.12 -3.23
C ASN A 106 -4.68 9.48 -4.51
N LYS A 107 -5.83 8.84 -4.67
CA LYS A 107 -6.86 9.24 -5.63
C LYS A 107 -8.18 9.28 -4.85
N GLY A 108 -8.75 10.48 -4.69
CA GLY A 108 -9.91 10.63 -3.82
C GLY A 108 -9.60 10.13 -2.41
N ASN A 109 -10.43 9.23 -1.91
CA ASN A 109 -10.23 8.68 -0.57
C ASN A 109 -9.40 7.40 -0.52
N LEU A 110 -8.81 7.01 -1.66
CA LEU A 110 -7.97 5.82 -1.72
C LEU A 110 -6.51 6.22 -1.68
N ILE A 111 -5.78 5.71 -0.68
CA ILE A 111 -4.36 6.01 -0.49
C ILE A 111 -3.56 4.78 -0.84
N LEU A 112 -2.47 5.00 -1.60
CA LEU A 112 -1.52 3.94 -1.95
C LEU A 112 -0.22 4.18 -1.20
N VAL A 113 0.29 3.16 -0.54
CA VAL A 113 1.59 3.19 0.13
C VAL A 113 2.46 2.11 -0.50
N ILE A 114 3.58 2.53 -1.07
CA ILE A 114 4.53 1.61 -1.68
C ILE A 114 5.83 1.62 -0.88
N MET A 115 6.26 0.46 -0.44
CA MET A 115 7.62 0.24 0.05
C MET A 115 8.14 -0.97 -0.71
N ALA A 116 8.85 -0.73 -1.81
CA ALA A 116 9.26 -1.81 -2.69
C ALA A 116 10.49 -1.40 -3.50
N ASN A 117 11.01 -2.32 -4.29
CA ASN A 117 12.20 -2.07 -5.10
C ASN A 117 11.82 -2.00 -6.58
N GLU A 118 12.07 -3.05 -7.34
CA GLU A 118 11.94 -3.00 -8.81
C GLU A 118 10.51 -2.77 -9.31
N LEU A 119 9.51 -3.24 -8.59
CA LEU A 119 8.13 -3.14 -9.03
C LEU A 119 7.47 -1.81 -8.70
N ALA A 120 8.08 -0.99 -7.86
CA ALA A 120 7.46 0.25 -7.40
C ALA A 120 7.00 1.16 -8.55
N PRO A 121 7.84 1.46 -9.57
CA PRO A 121 7.41 2.34 -10.65
C PRO A 121 6.21 1.77 -11.44
N LYS A 122 6.19 0.46 -11.66
CA LYS A 122 5.10 -0.16 -12.42
C LYS A 122 3.78 -0.11 -11.64
N ILE A 123 3.85 -0.39 -10.35
CA ILE A 123 2.67 -0.34 -9.49
C ILE A 123 2.14 1.08 -9.39
N GLU A 124 3.04 2.06 -9.24
CA GLU A 124 2.64 3.46 -9.22
C GLU A 124 1.97 3.87 -10.52
N GLU A 125 2.51 3.45 -11.65
CA GLU A 125 1.93 3.72 -12.97
C GLU A 125 0.53 3.13 -13.07
N ASN A 126 0.34 1.88 -12.62
CA ASN A 126 -0.97 1.24 -12.64
C ASN A 126 -1.97 1.99 -11.76
N PHE A 127 -1.52 2.47 -10.59
CA PHE A 127 -2.38 3.25 -9.71
C PHE A 127 -2.84 4.55 -10.41
N ASP A 128 -1.93 5.21 -11.11
CA ASP A 128 -2.25 6.47 -11.80
C ASP A 128 -3.28 6.26 -12.90
N LYS A 129 -3.40 5.04 -13.42
CA LYS A 129 -4.36 4.71 -14.47
C LYS A 129 -5.75 4.34 -13.95
N LEU A 130 -5.90 4.18 -12.64
CA LEU A 130 -7.20 3.85 -12.06
C LEU A 130 -8.20 4.98 -12.27
N SER A 131 -9.47 4.61 -12.45
CA SER A 131 -10.53 5.60 -12.65
C SER A 131 -11.86 5.14 -12.08
#